data_2c3513edee879f60679d34096847109d
#
_entry.id   2c3513edee879f60679d34096847109d
#
_cell.length_a   1.000
_cell.length_b   1.000
_cell.length_c   1.000
_cell.angle_alpha   90.00
_cell.angle_beta   90.00
_cell.angle_gamma   90.00
#
_symmetry.space_group_name_H-M   'P 1'
#
loop_
_entity.id
_entity.type
_entity.pdbx_description
1 polymer ?
#
loop_
_entity_poly.entity_id
_entity_poly.type
_entity_poly.pdbx_seq_one_letter_code
_entity_poly.pdbx_strand_id
1 'polypeptide(L)'
;QMNYILREIEPKDNLKIASVIRNVFEELDAPKVGTAYADPHLNTLFEVYQAENEIYFVVETSHDLSVQQNQESIILGGCGIGNLFDAEFKICELQKMYLAKEARGKGIAQELMQKCLAFAKQAGYDKCYIETLPFMKDAQKLYVKSGFTYIDGPMGSTGHNACDVFMIKDL
;
A
#
# COMPACT_ATOMS: atom_id res chain seq x y z
N GLN A 1 7.09 23.15 -1.67
CA GLN A 1 6.65 21.98 -0.87
C GLN A 1 5.44 21.39 -1.57
N MET A 2 5.42 20.05 -1.77
CA MET A 2 4.25 19.37 -2.37
C MET A 2 3.13 19.35 -1.34
N ASN A 3 1.97 19.87 -1.69
CA ASN A 3 0.78 19.76 -0.86
C ASN A 3 0.02 18.48 -1.25
N TYR A 4 -0.32 17.65 -0.28
CA TYR A 4 -1.05 16.40 -0.48
C TYR A 4 -1.98 16.10 0.69
N ILE A 5 -2.93 15.23 0.44
CA ILE A 5 -3.82 14.65 1.46
C ILE A 5 -3.77 13.13 1.38
N LEU A 6 -3.97 12.49 2.53
CA LEU A 6 -4.20 11.05 2.64
C LEU A 6 -5.69 10.82 2.93
N ARG A 7 -6.37 10.13 2.04
CA ARG A 7 -7.80 9.83 2.18
C ARG A 7 -8.12 8.39 1.76
N GLU A 8 -9.27 7.92 2.13
CA GLU A 8 -9.77 6.65 1.62
C GLU A 8 -9.97 6.70 0.10
N ILE A 9 -9.79 5.54 -0.53
CA ILE A 9 -10.01 5.38 -1.97
C ILE A 9 -11.48 5.60 -2.32
N GLU A 10 -11.71 6.21 -3.48
CA GLU A 10 -13.03 6.38 -4.09
C GLU A 10 -13.08 5.67 -5.45
N PRO A 11 -14.28 5.35 -6.00
CA PRO A 11 -14.39 4.67 -7.31
C PRO A 11 -13.62 5.37 -8.44
N LYS A 12 -13.59 6.71 -8.43
CA LYS A 12 -12.87 7.53 -9.43
C LYS A 12 -11.35 7.33 -9.42
N ASP A 13 -10.80 6.76 -8.34
CA ASP A 13 -9.36 6.57 -8.18
C ASP A 13 -8.85 5.27 -8.80
N ASN A 14 -9.73 4.30 -9.06
CA ASN A 14 -9.37 2.95 -9.45
C ASN A 14 -8.32 2.89 -10.57
N LEU A 15 -8.55 3.54 -11.69
CA LEU A 15 -7.62 3.53 -12.82
C LEU A 15 -6.37 4.36 -12.56
N LYS A 16 -6.48 5.43 -11.78
CA LYS A 16 -5.35 6.30 -11.43
C LYS A 16 -4.36 5.56 -10.55
N ILE A 17 -4.83 4.93 -9.47
CA ILE A 17 -3.94 4.16 -8.58
C ILE A 17 -3.37 2.91 -9.27
N ALA A 18 -4.13 2.21 -10.08
CA ALA A 18 -3.63 1.09 -10.87
C ALA A 18 -2.49 1.51 -11.81
N SER A 19 -2.62 2.67 -12.45
CA SER A 19 -1.58 3.25 -13.30
C SER A 19 -0.31 3.57 -12.49
N VAL A 20 -0.45 4.18 -11.32
CA VAL A 20 0.70 4.47 -10.43
C VAL A 20 1.45 3.18 -10.07
N ILE A 21 0.73 2.15 -9.65
CA ILE A 21 1.33 0.86 -9.26
C ILE A 21 2.08 0.23 -10.44
N ARG A 22 1.47 0.16 -11.62
CA ARG A 22 2.13 -0.38 -12.81
C ARG A 22 3.36 0.41 -13.21
N ASN A 23 3.31 1.74 -13.15
CA ASN A 23 4.45 2.60 -13.47
C ASN A 23 5.63 2.38 -12.52
N VAL A 24 5.37 2.11 -11.23
CA VAL A 24 6.44 1.75 -10.27
C VAL A 24 7.13 0.46 -10.68
N PHE A 25 6.38 -0.57 -11.08
CA PHE A 25 6.96 -1.83 -11.56
C PHE A 25 7.77 -1.66 -12.85
N GLU A 26 7.28 -0.85 -13.79
CA GLU A 26 8.00 -0.53 -15.03
C GLU A 26 9.30 0.24 -14.74
N GLU A 27 9.23 1.24 -13.87
CA GLU A 27 10.39 2.06 -13.46
C GLU A 27 11.50 1.21 -12.82
N LEU A 28 11.12 0.24 -11.99
CA LEU A 28 12.05 -0.62 -11.26
C LEU A 28 12.48 -1.86 -12.05
N ASP A 29 11.96 -2.06 -13.26
CA ASP A 29 12.11 -3.31 -14.02
C ASP A 29 11.78 -4.54 -13.15
N ALA A 30 10.75 -4.43 -12.32
CA ALA A 30 10.36 -5.44 -11.35
C ALA A 30 9.58 -6.58 -12.01
N PRO A 31 9.63 -7.82 -11.46
CA PRO A 31 8.82 -8.93 -11.90
C PRO A 31 7.34 -8.57 -11.91
N LYS A 32 6.64 -8.87 -13.00
CA LYS A 32 5.21 -8.57 -13.17
C LYS A 32 4.33 -9.75 -12.75
N VAL A 33 4.72 -10.95 -13.14
CA VAL A 33 3.98 -12.18 -12.80
C VAL A 33 4.19 -12.53 -11.33
N GLY A 34 3.13 -12.90 -10.63
CA GLY A 34 3.17 -13.24 -9.21
C GLY A 34 3.37 -12.03 -8.28
N THR A 35 3.05 -10.83 -8.75
CA THR A 35 3.12 -9.57 -7.99
C THR A 35 1.83 -8.77 -8.14
N ALA A 36 1.74 -7.64 -7.46
CA ALA A 36 0.61 -6.72 -7.55
C ALA A 36 0.35 -6.20 -8.97
N TYR A 37 1.35 -6.16 -9.84
CA TYR A 37 1.20 -5.75 -11.25
C TYR A 37 0.16 -6.60 -12.00
N ALA A 38 0.20 -7.91 -11.79
CA ALA A 38 -0.67 -8.88 -12.47
C ALA A 38 -1.96 -9.20 -11.67
N ASP A 39 -2.21 -8.52 -10.57
CA ASP A 39 -3.43 -8.72 -9.80
C ASP A 39 -4.67 -8.44 -10.67
N PRO A 40 -5.58 -9.42 -10.84
CA PRO A 40 -6.77 -9.26 -11.67
C PRO A 40 -7.71 -8.15 -11.19
N HIS A 41 -7.62 -7.77 -9.91
CA HIS A 41 -8.44 -6.72 -9.29
C HIS A 41 -7.75 -5.37 -9.18
N LEU A 42 -6.56 -5.20 -9.78
CA LEU A 42 -5.81 -3.94 -9.65
C LEU A 42 -6.58 -2.72 -10.18
N ASN A 43 -7.44 -2.88 -11.18
CA ASN A 43 -8.27 -1.80 -11.73
C ASN A 43 -9.56 -1.54 -10.93
N THR A 44 -9.81 -2.28 -9.86
CA THR A 44 -11.06 -2.23 -9.07
C THR A 44 -10.74 -2.26 -7.56
N LEU A 45 -9.71 -1.55 -7.13
CA LEU A 45 -9.27 -1.59 -5.72
C LEU A 45 -10.33 -1.02 -4.77
N PHE A 46 -11.11 -0.02 -5.20
CA PHE A 46 -12.22 0.47 -4.39
C PHE A 46 -13.16 -0.69 -4.01
N GLU A 47 -13.56 -1.50 -4.97
CA GLU A 47 -14.46 -2.63 -4.76
C GLU A 47 -13.84 -3.75 -3.91
N VAL A 48 -12.52 -3.90 -3.97
CA VAL A 48 -11.78 -4.90 -3.17
C VAL A 48 -11.82 -4.59 -1.68
N TYR A 49 -11.67 -3.32 -1.30
CA TYR A 49 -11.52 -2.89 0.10
C TYR A 49 -12.83 -2.38 0.72
N GLN A 50 -13.95 -3.10 0.54
CA GLN A 50 -15.26 -2.70 1.06
C GLN A 50 -15.67 -3.37 2.38
N ALA A 51 -14.93 -4.37 2.87
CA ALA A 51 -15.19 -4.98 4.16
C ALA A 51 -14.84 -4.02 5.31
N GLU A 52 -15.56 -4.11 6.42
CA GLU A 52 -15.37 -3.22 7.60
C GLU A 52 -13.94 -3.25 8.18
N ASN A 53 -13.25 -4.38 8.03
CA ASN A 53 -11.90 -4.60 8.50
C ASN A 53 -10.83 -4.44 7.42
N GLU A 54 -11.18 -3.89 6.25
CA GLU A 54 -10.29 -3.64 5.13
C GLU A 54 -10.38 -2.18 4.68
N ILE A 55 -9.28 -1.62 4.21
CA ILE A 55 -9.22 -0.24 3.74
C ILE A 55 -8.11 -0.07 2.72
N TYR A 56 -8.25 0.88 1.81
CA TYR A 56 -7.17 1.38 0.99
C TYR A 56 -7.12 2.91 1.07
N PHE A 57 -5.96 3.45 1.40
CA PHE A 57 -5.72 4.89 1.40
C PHE A 57 -4.97 5.29 0.14
N VAL A 58 -5.34 6.42 -0.42
CA VAL A 58 -4.63 7.06 -1.54
C VAL A 58 -3.97 8.35 -1.10
N VAL A 59 -2.89 8.68 -1.77
CA VAL A 59 -2.19 9.97 -1.66
C VAL A 59 -2.61 10.81 -2.86
N GLU A 60 -3.27 11.93 -2.59
CA GLU A 60 -3.77 12.85 -3.61
C GLU A 60 -3.10 14.21 -3.48
N THR A 61 -2.69 14.81 -4.60
CA THR A 61 -2.21 16.20 -4.56
C THR A 61 -3.33 17.13 -4.14
N SER A 62 -3.06 18.01 -3.17
CA SER A 62 -3.98 19.08 -2.83
C SER A 62 -3.56 20.35 -3.57
N HIS A 63 -4.50 20.94 -4.29
CA HIS A 63 -4.31 22.25 -4.92
C HIS A 63 -4.72 23.34 -3.94
N ASP A 64 -3.92 24.39 -3.86
CA ASP A 64 -4.31 25.60 -3.13
C ASP A 64 -5.53 26.21 -3.86
N LEU A 65 -6.65 26.35 -3.17
CA LEU A 65 -7.90 26.89 -3.72
C LEU A 65 -7.75 28.31 -4.30
N SER A 66 -6.59 28.94 -4.09
CA SER A 66 -6.27 30.29 -4.57
C SER A 66 -5.74 30.35 -6.01
N VAL A 67 -5.38 29.22 -6.63
CA VAL A 67 -4.75 29.19 -7.97
C VAL A 67 -5.51 28.25 -8.90
N GLN A 68 -6.31 28.85 -9.76
CA GLN A 68 -6.97 28.32 -10.95
C GLN A 68 -7.76 26.98 -10.83
N GLN A 69 -9.06 27.09 -11.04
CA GLN A 69 -10.14 26.11 -10.91
C GLN A 69 -10.11 24.89 -11.85
N ASN A 70 -9.03 24.59 -12.58
CA ASN A 70 -9.03 23.55 -13.61
C ASN A 70 -7.87 22.53 -13.52
N GLN A 71 -7.16 22.44 -12.39
CA GLN A 71 -6.14 21.39 -12.28
C GLN A 71 -6.76 20.14 -11.64
N GLU A 72 -6.85 19.07 -12.43
CA GLU A 72 -7.30 17.77 -11.94
C GLU A 72 -6.34 17.23 -10.85
N SER A 73 -6.87 16.76 -9.74
CA SER A 73 -6.07 16.16 -8.69
C SER A 73 -5.37 14.89 -9.18
N ILE A 74 -4.13 14.71 -8.77
CA ILE A 74 -3.28 13.61 -9.19
C ILE A 74 -3.15 12.62 -8.02
N ILE A 75 -3.36 11.33 -8.29
CA ILE A 75 -3.04 10.26 -7.35
C ILE A 75 -1.55 9.95 -7.44
N LEU A 76 -0.86 10.03 -6.31
CA LEU A 76 0.57 9.83 -6.17
C LEU A 76 0.95 8.45 -5.62
N GLY A 77 -0.02 7.69 -5.14
CA GLY A 77 0.20 6.37 -4.56
C GLY A 77 -0.85 5.97 -3.57
N GLY A 78 -0.59 4.91 -2.84
CA GLY A 78 -1.50 4.40 -1.83
C GLY A 78 -0.95 3.21 -1.07
N CYS A 79 -1.73 2.76 -0.10
CA CYS A 79 -1.49 1.57 0.69
C CYS A 79 -2.79 1.08 1.32
N GLY A 80 -2.93 -0.24 1.46
CA GLY A 80 -4.11 -0.85 2.05
C GLY A 80 -3.81 -1.80 3.20
N ILE A 81 -4.88 -2.10 3.94
CA ILE A 81 -4.97 -3.17 4.92
C ILE A 81 -6.02 -4.15 4.41
N GLY A 82 -5.61 -5.39 4.20
CA GLY A 82 -6.48 -6.49 3.86
C GLY A 82 -6.42 -7.61 4.90
N ASN A 83 -7.47 -8.41 4.98
CA ASN A 83 -7.48 -9.58 5.84
C ASN A 83 -6.52 -10.64 5.29
N LEU A 84 -5.75 -11.29 6.16
CA LEU A 84 -4.90 -12.42 5.77
C LEU A 84 -5.66 -13.72 6.00
N PHE A 85 -6.04 -14.40 4.92
CA PHE A 85 -6.76 -15.66 4.97
C PHE A 85 -5.84 -16.79 5.48
N ASP A 86 -6.44 -17.79 6.11
CA ASP A 86 -5.80 -19.01 6.65
C ASP A 86 -4.81 -18.76 7.79
N ALA A 87 -4.87 -17.61 8.45
CA ALA A 87 -4.08 -17.33 9.63
C ALA A 87 -4.80 -17.75 10.92
N GLU A 88 -4.06 -18.33 11.86
CA GLU A 88 -4.57 -18.77 13.17
C GLU A 88 -5.01 -17.61 14.08
N PHE A 89 -4.42 -16.43 13.88
CA PHE A 89 -4.70 -15.20 14.64
C PHE A 89 -5.35 -14.15 13.74
N LYS A 90 -5.88 -13.08 14.36
CA LYS A 90 -6.36 -11.91 13.61
C LYS A 90 -5.19 -11.14 13.04
N ILE A 91 -4.73 -11.57 11.87
CA ILE A 91 -3.61 -10.98 11.14
C ILE A 91 -4.14 -10.26 9.91
N CYS A 92 -3.73 -9.02 9.75
CA CYS A 92 -3.90 -8.29 8.49
C CYS A 92 -2.62 -8.29 7.67
N GLU A 93 -2.74 -7.97 6.40
CA GLU A 93 -1.62 -7.72 5.50
C GLU A 93 -1.60 -6.25 5.08
N LEU A 94 -0.42 -5.63 5.17
CA LEU A 94 -0.18 -4.34 4.52
C LEU A 94 0.02 -4.60 3.04
N GLN A 95 -0.85 -4.04 2.20
CA GLN A 95 -0.95 -4.39 0.79
C GLN A 95 -0.72 -3.19 -0.11
N LYS A 96 -0.07 -3.45 -1.25
CA LYS A 96 0.01 -2.51 -2.38
C LYS A 96 0.48 -1.11 -1.96
N MET A 97 1.55 -1.04 -1.16
CA MET A 97 2.19 0.22 -0.78
C MET A 97 3.15 0.67 -1.88
N TYR A 98 2.68 1.59 -2.71
CA TYR A 98 3.45 2.14 -3.82
C TYR A 98 3.28 3.65 -3.89
N LEU A 99 4.38 4.35 -4.19
CA LEU A 99 4.42 5.79 -4.40
C LEU A 99 5.10 6.12 -5.73
N ALA A 100 4.51 7.04 -6.47
CA ALA A 100 5.13 7.66 -7.61
C ALA A 100 6.46 8.31 -7.22
N LYS A 101 7.41 8.37 -8.16
CA LYS A 101 8.77 8.86 -7.92
C LYS A 101 8.81 10.24 -7.26
N GLU A 102 7.98 11.15 -7.72
CA GLU A 102 7.88 12.53 -7.22
C GLU A 102 7.37 12.64 -5.77
N ALA A 103 6.72 11.60 -5.25
CA ALA A 103 6.23 11.53 -3.87
C ALA A 103 7.22 10.90 -2.89
N ARG A 104 8.30 10.30 -3.38
CA ARG A 104 9.29 9.61 -2.53
C ARG A 104 10.22 10.58 -1.83
N GLY A 105 10.80 10.15 -0.71
CA GLY A 105 11.77 10.93 0.06
C GLY A 105 11.20 12.15 0.80
N LYS A 106 9.89 12.23 0.98
CA LYS A 106 9.17 13.36 1.59
C LYS A 106 8.44 12.99 2.89
N GLY A 107 8.64 11.77 3.40
CA GLY A 107 7.94 11.29 4.60
C GLY A 107 6.53 10.74 4.35
N ILE A 108 6.00 10.84 3.13
CA ILE A 108 4.63 10.42 2.77
C ILE A 108 4.41 8.93 3.05
N ALA A 109 5.38 8.08 2.69
CA ALA A 109 5.29 6.64 2.93
C ALA A 109 5.16 6.31 4.43
N GLN A 110 5.87 7.05 5.29
CA GLN A 110 5.79 6.88 6.75
C GLN A 110 4.42 7.29 7.29
N GLU A 111 3.85 8.40 6.83
CA GLU A 111 2.51 8.83 7.23
C GLU A 111 1.44 7.83 6.77
N LEU A 112 1.56 7.34 5.53
CA LEU A 112 0.67 6.33 4.97
C LEU A 112 0.72 5.02 5.78
N MET A 113 1.94 4.57 6.14
CA MET A 113 2.17 3.43 7.02
C MET A 113 1.48 3.61 8.37
N GLN A 114 1.69 4.74 9.04
CA GLN A 114 1.09 5.04 10.33
C GLN A 114 -0.43 5.03 10.27
N LYS A 115 -1.00 5.59 9.21
CA LYS A 115 -2.45 5.62 8.99
C LYS A 115 -3.02 4.20 8.82
N CYS A 116 -2.35 3.35 8.03
CA CYS A 116 -2.72 1.95 7.85
C CYS A 116 -2.65 1.16 9.16
N LEU A 117 -1.56 1.29 9.91
CA LEU A 117 -1.39 0.57 11.18
C LEU A 117 -2.38 1.02 12.25
N ALA A 118 -2.71 2.32 12.30
CA ALA A 118 -3.75 2.83 13.20
C ALA A 118 -5.12 2.23 12.88
N PHE A 119 -5.47 2.16 11.59
CA PHE A 119 -6.70 1.47 11.14
C PHE A 119 -6.69 0.00 11.55
N ALA A 120 -5.60 -0.73 11.26
CA ALA A 120 -5.49 -2.15 11.56
C ALA A 120 -5.69 -2.44 13.06
N LYS A 121 -5.08 -1.62 13.92
CA LYS A 121 -5.26 -1.73 15.37
C LYS A 121 -6.71 -1.45 15.79
N GLN A 122 -7.33 -0.40 15.24
CA GLN A 122 -8.72 -0.06 15.51
C GLN A 122 -9.71 -1.13 15.02
N ALA A 123 -9.41 -1.79 13.90
CA ALA A 123 -10.18 -2.91 13.36
C ALA A 123 -10.03 -4.21 14.16
N GLY A 124 -9.17 -4.23 15.19
CA GLY A 124 -8.99 -5.36 16.10
C GLY A 124 -8.04 -6.43 15.63
N TYR A 125 -7.13 -6.12 14.71
CA TYR A 125 -6.05 -7.02 14.34
C TYR A 125 -4.97 -7.09 15.42
N ASP A 126 -4.41 -8.28 15.63
CA ASP A 126 -3.34 -8.52 16.60
C ASP A 126 -1.96 -8.29 15.98
N LYS A 127 -1.82 -8.57 14.69
CA LYS A 127 -0.58 -8.49 13.94
C LYS A 127 -0.80 -7.96 12.53
N CYS A 128 0.24 -7.34 11.98
CA CYS A 128 0.31 -6.94 10.58
C CYS A 128 1.48 -7.65 9.89
N TYR A 129 1.21 -8.23 8.73
CA TYR A 129 2.13 -8.98 7.90
C TYR A 129 2.45 -8.22 6.61
N ILE A 130 3.65 -8.40 6.09
CA ILE A 130 4.10 -7.80 4.82
C ILE A 130 4.84 -8.85 3.99
N GLU A 131 4.58 -8.85 2.69
CA GLU A 131 5.41 -9.49 1.67
C GLU A 131 6.04 -8.42 0.78
N THR A 132 7.31 -8.57 0.43
CA THR A 132 8.00 -7.65 -0.47
C THR A 132 9.08 -8.36 -1.29
N LEU A 133 9.66 -7.63 -2.24
CA LEU A 133 10.72 -8.13 -3.10
C LEU A 133 12.09 -7.84 -2.50
N PRO A 134 13.08 -8.74 -2.69
CA PRO A 134 14.41 -8.61 -2.07
C PRO A 134 15.15 -7.32 -2.42
N PHE A 135 14.93 -6.77 -3.62
CA PHE A 135 15.60 -5.55 -4.09
C PHE A 135 14.91 -4.24 -3.66
N MET A 136 13.70 -4.30 -3.10
CA MET A 136 12.99 -3.12 -2.56
C MET A 136 13.55 -2.71 -1.20
N LYS A 137 14.82 -2.31 -1.17
CA LYS A 137 15.56 -2.04 0.07
C LYS A 137 15.05 -0.82 0.84
N ASP A 138 14.60 0.22 0.16
CA ASP A 138 14.07 1.41 0.83
C ASP A 138 12.71 1.14 1.49
N ALA A 139 11.86 0.32 0.88
CA ALA A 139 10.63 -0.15 1.50
C ALA A 139 10.94 -0.99 2.74
N GLN A 140 11.89 -1.93 2.67
CA GLN A 140 12.29 -2.74 3.82
C GLN A 140 12.83 -1.90 4.97
N LYS A 141 13.63 -0.85 4.70
CA LYS A 141 14.10 0.09 5.73
C LYS A 141 12.94 0.79 6.44
N LEU A 142 11.93 1.22 5.68
CA LEU A 142 10.71 1.81 6.25
C LEU A 142 9.99 0.82 7.15
N TYR A 143 9.84 -0.42 6.73
CA TYR A 143 9.17 -1.46 7.51
C TYR A 143 9.91 -1.75 8.82
N VAL A 144 11.24 -1.93 8.78
CA VAL A 144 12.05 -2.09 9.99
C VAL A 144 11.90 -0.89 10.92
N LYS A 145 11.99 0.34 10.39
CA LYS A 145 11.79 1.57 11.17
C LYS A 145 10.39 1.66 11.79
N SER A 146 9.39 1.07 11.15
CA SER A 146 8.01 1.03 11.63
C SER A 146 7.75 -0.13 12.63
N GLY A 147 8.78 -0.90 12.97
CA GLY A 147 8.71 -1.96 13.98
C GLY A 147 8.42 -3.35 13.45
N PHE A 148 8.47 -3.57 12.14
CA PHE A 148 8.39 -4.90 11.54
C PHE A 148 9.71 -5.66 11.71
N THR A 149 9.61 -6.98 11.89
CA THR A 149 10.74 -7.90 11.95
C THR A 149 10.63 -8.93 10.84
N TYR A 150 11.77 -9.41 10.33
CA TYR A 150 11.80 -10.46 9.32
C TYR A 150 11.37 -11.80 9.92
N ILE A 151 10.67 -12.59 9.10
CA ILE A 151 10.33 -13.99 9.38
C ILE A 151 10.78 -14.88 8.21
N ASP A 152 10.95 -16.19 8.49
CA ASP A 152 11.62 -17.11 7.56
C ASP A 152 10.74 -17.59 6.40
N GLY A 153 9.44 -17.38 6.43
CA GLY A 153 8.54 -17.88 5.42
C GLY A 153 7.21 -17.13 5.34
N PRO A 154 6.43 -17.41 4.29
CA PRO A 154 5.15 -16.74 4.07
C PRO A 154 4.10 -17.16 5.11
N MET A 155 3.14 -16.27 5.32
CA MET A 155 1.94 -16.52 6.12
C MET A 155 0.70 -16.40 5.22
N GLY A 156 -0.28 -17.28 5.44
CA GLY A 156 -1.54 -17.26 4.67
C GLY A 156 -1.36 -17.54 3.19
N SER A 157 -2.33 -17.11 2.39
CA SER A 157 -2.37 -17.30 0.94
C SER A 157 -2.60 -15.97 0.24
N THR A 158 -1.50 -15.27 -0.08
CA THR A 158 -1.54 -13.91 -0.66
C THR A 158 -1.60 -13.91 -2.19
N GLY A 159 -1.21 -15.02 -2.84
CA GLY A 159 -1.09 -15.12 -4.29
C GLY A 159 0.16 -14.46 -4.88
N HIS A 160 1.01 -13.84 -4.08
CA HIS A 160 2.22 -13.14 -4.52
C HIS A 160 3.45 -14.06 -4.50
N ASN A 161 3.51 -15.02 -5.43
CA ASN A 161 4.55 -16.05 -5.46
C ASN A 161 5.97 -15.55 -5.79
N ALA A 162 6.13 -14.32 -6.23
CA ALA A 162 7.42 -13.71 -6.52
C ALA A 162 8.02 -12.95 -5.33
N CYS A 163 7.30 -12.80 -4.23
CA CYS A 163 7.78 -12.16 -3.02
C CYS A 163 8.54 -13.16 -2.15
N ASP A 164 9.80 -12.84 -1.83
CA ASP A 164 10.70 -13.71 -1.05
C ASP A 164 11.11 -13.10 0.29
N VAL A 165 10.60 -11.92 0.62
CA VAL A 165 10.86 -11.25 1.91
C VAL A 165 9.55 -11.11 2.67
N PHE A 166 9.54 -11.62 3.89
CA PHE A 166 8.38 -11.68 4.76
C PHE A 166 8.68 -10.99 6.09
N MET A 167 7.75 -10.17 6.54
CA MET A 167 7.91 -9.40 7.78
C MET A 167 6.60 -9.38 8.57
N ILE A 168 6.72 -9.23 9.89
CA ILE A 168 5.57 -9.16 10.79
C ILE A 168 5.77 -8.11 11.88
N LYS A 169 4.67 -7.57 12.37
CA LYS A 169 4.63 -6.62 13.50
C LYS A 169 3.43 -6.93 14.38
N ASP A 170 3.63 -6.88 15.70
CA ASP A 170 2.54 -6.83 16.69
C ASP A 170 1.92 -5.43 16.71
N LEU A 171 0.60 -5.35 16.82
CA LEU A 171 -0.16 -4.11 16.79
C LEU A 171 -0.57 -3.60 18.18
#